data_2c99098073658a870e2fba86e8b4aebb
#
_entry.id   2c99098073658a870e2fba86e8b4aebb
#
_cell.length_a   1.000
_cell.length_b   1.000
_cell.length_c   1.000
_cell.angle_alpha   90.00
_cell.angle_beta   90.00
_cell.angle_gamma   90.00
#
_symmetry.space_group_name_H-M   'P 1'
#
loop_
_entity.id
_entity.type
_entity.pdbx_description
1 polymer ?
#
loop_
_entity_poly.entity_id
_entity_poly.type
_entity_poly.pdbx_seq_one_letter_code
_entity_poly.pdbx_strand_id
1 'polypeptide(L)'
;ILFTKQLLQARNLPHGKILGVHQPFMERRITAAMGVYWPELDFSVTSPQVTIPEYLRRAKEQGISENASISVIVGDFQRIELYAKLGYQLPQHIPEEAWAAFHRLVEMGFDSQLAK
;
A
#
# COMPACT_ATOMS: atom_id res chain seq x y z
N ILE A 1 -3.63 0.54 -12.16
CA ILE A 1 -3.77 -0.85 -12.64
C ILE A 1 -4.58 -0.84 -13.95
N LEU A 2 -5.85 -0.43 -13.94
CA LEU A 2 -6.73 -0.49 -15.12
C LEU A 2 -6.17 0.24 -16.34
N PHE A 3 -5.70 1.47 -16.19
CA PHE A 3 -5.10 2.23 -17.30
C PHE A 3 -3.85 1.54 -17.87
N THR A 4 -3.00 0.97 -17.02
CA THR A 4 -1.82 0.22 -17.46
C THR A 4 -2.24 -1.01 -18.25
N LYS A 5 -3.22 -1.79 -17.74
CA LYS A 5 -3.79 -2.95 -18.44
C LYS A 5 -4.30 -2.57 -19.82
N GLN A 6 -5.13 -1.54 -19.90
CA GLN A 6 -5.69 -1.05 -21.16
C GLN A 6 -4.61 -0.57 -22.14
N LEU A 7 -3.60 0.16 -21.64
CA LEU A 7 -2.51 0.65 -22.48
C LEU A 7 -1.68 -0.48 -23.09
N LEU A 8 -1.31 -1.47 -22.28
CA LEU A 8 -0.53 -2.62 -22.75
C LEU A 8 -1.32 -3.43 -23.78
N GLN A 9 -2.61 -3.63 -23.56
CA GLN A 9 -3.50 -4.31 -24.50
C GLN A 9 -3.66 -3.53 -25.81
N ALA A 10 -3.93 -2.23 -25.73
CA ALA A 10 -4.11 -1.37 -26.92
C ALA A 10 -2.85 -1.28 -27.79
N ARG A 11 -1.67 -1.41 -27.19
CA ARG A 11 -0.39 -1.37 -27.90
C ARG A 11 0.18 -2.74 -28.24
N ASN A 12 -0.57 -3.82 -27.99
CA ASN A 12 -0.12 -5.22 -28.18
C ASN A 12 1.26 -5.50 -27.53
N LEU A 13 1.52 -4.88 -26.38
CA LEU A 13 2.77 -5.12 -25.65
C LEU A 13 2.68 -6.40 -24.84
N PRO A 14 3.73 -7.25 -24.84
CA PRO A 14 3.73 -8.46 -24.02
C PRO A 14 3.70 -8.08 -22.53
N HIS A 15 2.84 -8.76 -21.75
CA HIS A 15 2.62 -8.47 -20.34
C HIS A 15 2.29 -9.73 -19.54
N GLY A 16 2.89 -10.86 -19.89
CA GLY A 16 2.64 -12.14 -19.19
C GLY A 16 3.06 -12.12 -17.72
N LYS A 17 4.09 -11.32 -17.38
CA LYS A 17 4.59 -11.17 -16.01
C LYS A 17 4.95 -9.72 -15.74
N ILE A 18 4.46 -9.18 -14.61
CA ILE A 18 4.75 -7.80 -14.18
C ILE A 18 5.30 -7.79 -12.77
N LEU A 19 6.37 -7.03 -12.56
CA LEU A 19 6.90 -6.72 -11.24
C LEU A 19 6.52 -5.28 -10.87
N GLY A 20 5.73 -5.13 -9.81
CA GLY A 20 5.44 -3.84 -9.17
C GLY A 20 6.56 -3.46 -8.19
N VAL A 21 7.00 -2.22 -8.23
CA VAL A 21 7.94 -1.66 -7.25
C VAL A 21 7.27 -0.49 -6.55
N HIS A 22 7.20 -0.51 -5.23
CA HIS A 22 6.52 0.52 -4.45
C HIS A 22 7.14 0.71 -3.07
N GLN A 23 6.51 1.53 -2.22
CA GLN A 23 6.90 1.68 -0.82
C GLN A 23 6.62 0.38 -0.03
N PRO A 24 7.40 0.06 1.01
CA PRO A 24 7.25 -1.19 1.77
C PRO A 24 5.84 -1.42 2.32
N PHE A 25 5.20 -0.39 2.88
CA PHE A 25 3.85 -0.48 3.45
C PHE A 25 2.74 -0.62 2.40
N MET A 26 3.05 -0.47 1.11
CA MET A 26 2.09 -0.60 0.00
C MET A 26 2.04 -2.00 -0.61
N GLU A 27 3.00 -2.89 -0.35
CA GLU A 27 3.08 -4.21 -1.00
C GLU A 27 1.78 -5.01 -0.86
N ARG A 28 1.23 -5.10 0.35
CA ARG A 28 -0.02 -5.82 0.61
C ARG A 28 -1.21 -5.21 -0.12
N ARG A 29 -1.29 -3.88 -0.15
CA ARG A 29 -2.38 -3.16 -0.80
C ARG A 29 -2.36 -3.33 -2.31
N ILE A 30 -1.19 -3.23 -2.93
CA ILE A 30 -1.03 -3.42 -4.38
C ILE A 30 -1.38 -4.86 -4.77
N THR A 31 -0.87 -5.84 -4.04
CA THR A 31 -1.18 -7.25 -4.30
C THR A 31 -2.69 -7.52 -4.23
N ALA A 32 -3.36 -6.99 -3.19
CA ALA A 32 -4.80 -7.14 -3.04
C ALA A 32 -5.60 -6.42 -4.13
N ALA A 33 -5.14 -5.26 -4.58
CA ALA A 33 -5.77 -4.53 -5.69
C ALA A 33 -5.56 -5.23 -7.03
N MET A 34 -4.38 -5.81 -7.27
CA MET A 34 -4.13 -6.60 -8.47
C MET A 34 -5.06 -7.81 -8.55
N GLY A 35 -5.32 -8.47 -7.41
CA GLY A 35 -6.26 -9.59 -7.35
C GLY A 35 -7.71 -9.22 -7.73
N VAL A 36 -8.10 -7.96 -7.58
CA VAL A 36 -9.41 -7.45 -8.03
C VAL A 36 -9.40 -7.03 -9.50
N TYR A 37 -8.40 -6.23 -9.90
CA TYR A 37 -8.43 -5.54 -11.19
C TYR A 37 -7.73 -6.30 -12.31
N TRP A 38 -6.83 -7.23 -11.96
CA TRP A 38 -6.10 -8.01 -12.96
C TRP A 38 -5.72 -9.40 -12.42
N PRO A 39 -6.72 -10.21 -12.02
CA PRO A 39 -6.48 -11.48 -11.34
C PRO A 39 -5.75 -12.53 -12.18
N GLU A 40 -5.82 -12.42 -13.51
CA GLU A 40 -5.17 -13.34 -14.43
C GLU A 40 -3.68 -13.06 -14.68
N LEU A 41 -3.15 -11.90 -14.18
CA LEU A 41 -1.76 -11.53 -14.38
C LEU A 41 -0.83 -12.27 -13.41
N ASP A 42 0.29 -12.78 -13.90
CA ASP A 42 1.41 -13.19 -13.04
C ASP A 42 2.09 -11.93 -12.49
N PHE A 43 1.66 -11.54 -11.28
CA PHE A 43 2.12 -10.32 -10.62
C PHE A 43 2.96 -10.63 -9.39
N SER A 44 4.09 -9.96 -9.28
CA SER A 44 4.91 -9.90 -8.08
C SER A 44 5.13 -8.45 -7.66
N VAL A 45 5.34 -8.22 -6.38
CA VAL A 45 5.65 -6.89 -5.86
C VAL A 45 6.96 -6.93 -5.06
N THR A 46 7.68 -5.84 -5.09
CA THR A 46 8.87 -5.62 -4.28
C THR A 46 8.96 -4.18 -3.81
N SER A 47 9.72 -3.97 -2.77
CA SER A 47 10.03 -2.64 -2.22
C SER A 47 11.46 -2.58 -1.71
N PRO A 48 12.00 -1.39 -1.42
CA PRO A 48 13.27 -1.27 -0.72
C PRO A 48 13.24 -1.99 0.63
N GLN A 49 14.21 -2.87 0.87
CA GLN A 49 14.32 -3.64 2.11
C GLN A 49 14.99 -2.78 3.19
N VAL A 50 14.20 -1.90 3.79
CA VAL A 50 14.64 -0.96 4.83
C VAL A 50 13.84 -1.15 6.11
N THR A 51 14.46 -0.86 7.25
CA THR A 51 13.77 -0.78 8.53
C THR A 51 12.91 0.49 8.62
N ILE A 52 11.93 0.54 9.52
CA ILE A 52 11.13 1.74 9.75
C ILE A 52 12.00 2.96 10.13
N PRO A 53 12.96 2.87 11.07
CA PRO A 53 13.85 4.00 11.36
C PRO A 53 14.61 4.50 10.13
N GLU A 54 15.11 3.61 9.29
CA GLU A 54 15.81 3.99 8.06
C GLU A 54 14.86 4.64 7.04
N TYR A 55 13.63 4.14 6.90
CA TYR A 55 12.61 4.76 6.06
C TYR A 55 12.31 6.20 6.50
N LEU A 56 12.08 6.41 7.79
CA LEU A 56 11.80 7.73 8.37
C LEU A 56 12.98 8.69 8.19
N ARG A 57 14.21 8.21 8.38
CA ARG A 57 15.43 9.00 8.17
C ARG A 57 15.51 9.48 6.70
N ARG A 58 15.32 8.59 5.74
CA ARG A 58 15.34 8.92 4.30
C ARG A 58 14.23 9.91 3.92
N ALA A 59 13.03 9.74 4.45
CA ALA A 59 11.93 10.67 4.24
C ALA A 59 12.26 12.07 4.77
N LYS A 60 12.86 12.14 5.96
CA LYS A 60 13.30 13.40 6.56
C LYS A 60 14.36 14.13 5.71
N GLU A 61 15.29 13.40 5.11
CA GLU A 61 16.28 13.96 4.18
C GLU A 61 15.65 14.56 2.92
N GLN A 62 14.46 14.08 2.54
CA GLN A 62 13.66 14.61 1.44
C GLN A 62 12.67 15.72 1.88
N GLY A 63 12.77 16.19 3.12
CA GLY A 63 11.93 17.26 3.67
C GLY A 63 10.56 16.80 4.19
N ILE A 64 10.33 15.47 4.31
CA ILE A 64 9.09 14.92 4.84
C ILE A 64 9.26 14.70 6.35
N SER A 65 8.37 15.28 7.17
CA SER A 65 8.43 15.11 8.62
C SER A 65 8.13 13.66 9.03
N GLU A 66 8.65 13.25 10.17
CA GLU A 66 8.38 11.94 10.75
C GLU A 66 6.88 11.76 11.02
N ASN A 67 6.20 12.77 11.56
CA ASN A 67 4.76 12.73 11.78
C ASN A 67 3.99 12.50 10.46
N ALA A 68 4.33 13.21 9.39
CA ALA A 68 3.70 13.03 8.10
C ALA A 68 3.92 11.61 7.54
N SER A 69 5.14 11.09 7.66
CA SER A 69 5.49 9.74 7.20
C SER A 69 4.70 8.66 7.97
N ILE A 70 4.63 8.77 9.30
CA ILE A 70 3.88 7.83 10.13
C ILE A 70 2.38 7.93 9.81
N SER A 71 1.82 9.13 9.69
CA SER A 71 0.41 9.32 9.35
C SER A 71 0.04 8.71 8.00
N VAL A 72 0.93 8.77 7.00
CA VAL A 72 0.73 8.08 5.71
C VAL A 72 0.65 6.57 5.91
N ILE A 73 1.58 5.98 6.66
CA ILE A 73 1.57 4.53 6.95
C ILE A 73 0.29 4.13 7.68
N VAL A 74 -0.13 4.90 8.67
CA VAL A 74 -1.38 4.66 9.43
C VAL A 74 -2.61 4.74 8.53
N GLY A 75 -2.70 5.77 7.67
CA GLY A 75 -3.79 5.90 6.71
C GLY A 75 -3.82 4.76 5.68
N ASP A 76 -2.65 4.32 5.22
CA ASP A 76 -2.57 3.18 4.30
C ASP A 76 -2.91 1.85 4.96
N PHE A 77 -2.59 1.68 6.24
CA PHE A 77 -3.02 0.52 7.01
C PHE A 77 -4.55 0.46 7.13
N GLN A 78 -5.22 1.56 7.47
CA GLN A 78 -6.68 1.65 7.51
C GLN A 78 -7.32 1.22 6.18
N ARG A 79 -6.72 1.63 5.06
CA ARG A 79 -7.24 1.33 3.71
C ARG A 79 -7.16 -0.14 3.32
N ILE A 80 -6.40 -0.98 4.03
CA ILE A 80 -6.40 -2.43 3.78
C ILE A 80 -7.81 -2.99 4.02
N GLU A 81 -8.44 -2.62 5.13
CA GLU A 81 -9.80 -3.07 5.43
C GLU A 81 -10.86 -2.25 4.69
N LEU A 82 -10.74 -0.92 4.70
CA LEU A 82 -11.71 -0.04 4.07
C LEU A 82 -11.89 -0.33 2.59
N TYR A 83 -10.79 -0.48 1.86
CA TYR A 83 -10.85 -0.72 0.41
C TYR A 83 -11.28 -2.15 0.06
N ALA A 84 -11.09 -3.10 0.96
CA ALA A 84 -11.70 -4.43 0.80
C ALA A 84 -13.22 -4.34 0.94
N LYS A 85 -13.75 -3.61 1.92
CA LYS A 85 -15.19 -3.36 2.10
C LYS A 85 -15.82 -2.64 0.90
N LEU A 86 -15.06 -1.76 0.24
CA LEU A 86 -15.49 -1.05 -0.96
C LEU A 86 -15.29 -1.84 -2.28
N GLY A 87 -14.73 -3.03 -2.21
CA GLY A 87 -14.47 -3.87 -3.39
C GLY A 87 -13.27 -3.45 -4.24
N TYR A 88 -12.40 -2.58 -3.73
CA TYR A 88 -11.20 -2.13 -4.45
C TYR A 88 -9.99 -3.01 -4.23
N GLN A 89 -10.02 -3.87 -3.23
CA GLN A 89 -8.95 -4.80 -2.86
C GLN A 89 -9.56 -6.11 -2.38
N LEU A 90 -8.82 -7.21 -2.52
CA LEU A 90 -9.20 -8.47 -1.89
C LEU A 90 -9.11 -8.33 -0.35
N PRO A 91 -10.02 -8.96 0.40
CA PRO A 91 -9.93 -9.02 1.86
C PRO A 91 -8.63 -9.69 2.30
N GLN A 92 -8.05 -9.19 3.39
CA GLN A 92 -6.84 -9.74 3.99
C GLN A 92 -7.03 -9.92 5.49
N HIS A 93 -6.46 -10.98 6.02
CA HIS A 93 -6.40 -11.16 7.47
C HIS A 93 -5.33 -10.24 8.06
N ILE A 94 -5.73 -9.44 9.04
CA ILE A 94 -4.85 -8.55 9.81
C ILE A 94 -4.90 -9.00 11.27
N PRO A 95 -3.75 -9.32 11.89
CA PRO A 95 -3.71 -9.72 13.30
C PRO A 95 -4.24 -8.62 14.23
N GLU A 96 -4.86 -9.04 15.35
CA GLU A 96 -5.42 -8.10 16.33
C GLU A 96 -4.35 -7.15 16.92
N GLU A 97 -3.13 -7.64 17.11
CA GLU A 97 -2.01 -6.83 17.61
C GLU A 97 -1.68 -5.66 16.65
N ALA A 98 -1.83 -5.88 15.34
CA ALA A 98 -1.62 -4.81 14.35
C ALA A 98 -2.73 -3.77 14.42
N TRP A 99 -3.98 -4.17 14.64
CA TRP A 99 -5.08 -3.24 14.91
C TRP A 99 -4.89 -2.48 16.22
N ALA A 100 -4.47 -3.15 17.28
CA ALA A 100 -4.16 -2.49 18.54
C ALA A 100 -3.04 -1.46 18.40
N ALA A 101 -2.01 -1.74 17.61
CA ALA A 101 -0.94 -0.79 17.29
C ALA A 101 -1.47 0.41 16.47
N PHE A 102 -2.31 0.15 15.48
CA PHE A 102 -2.98 1.19 14.69
C PHE A 102 -3.77 2.16 15.59
N HIS A 103 -4.61 1.64 16.47
CA HIS A 103 -5.41 2.48 17.38
C HIS A 103 -4.53 3.35 18.29
N ARG A 104 -3.45 2.77 18.84
CA ARG A 104 -2.50 3.56 19.64
C ARG A 104 -1.85 4.69 18.85
N LEU A 105 -1.48 4.45 17.59
CA LEU A 105 -0.90 5.49 16.74
C LEU A 105 -1.92 6.60 16.43
N VAL A 106 -3.18 6.25 16.20
CA VAL A 106 -4.26 7.23 16.02
C VAL A 106 -4.46 8.07 17.28
N GLU A 107 -4.49 7.46 18.47
CA GLU A 107 -4.57 8.16 19.77
C GLU A 107 -3.37 9.09 20.02
N MET A 108 -2.20 8.75 19.48
CA MET A 108 -1.01 9.59 19.54
C MET A 108 -1.03 10.76 18.54
N GLY A 109 -2.08 10.87 17.70
CA GLY A 109 -2.26 11.97 16.75
C GLY A 109 -1.71 11.73 15.34
N PHE A 110 -1.39 10.48 14.98
CA PHE A 110 -0.99 10.12 13.61
C PHE A 110 -2.21 9.80 12.73
N ASP A 111 -3.18 10.70 12.68
CA ASP A 111 -4.49 10.50 12.07
C ASP A 111 -4.77 11.36 10.83
N SER A 112 -3.83 12.24 10.46
CA SER A 112 -4.04 13.24 9.40
C SER A 112 -4.28 12.66 8.01
N GLN A 113 -3.99 11.39 7.79
CA GLN A 113 -4.17 10.69 6.52
C GLN A 113 -5.26 9.61 6.57
N LEU A 114 -6.04 9.56 7.63
CA LEU A 114 -7.20 8.67 7.70
C LEU A 114 -8.24 9.05 6.65
N ALA A 115 -8.83 8.05 6.02
CA ALA A 115 -10.00 8.24 5.18
C ALA A 115 -11.21 8.60 6.06
N LYS A 116 -11.97 9.57 5.61
CA LYS A 116 -13.21 10.02 6.27
C LYS A 116 -14.41 9.25 5.76
#